data_e3642e8f7aa5ad3fd75a9f1b0ffe878a
#
_entry.id   e3642e8f7aa5ad3fd75a9f1b0ffe878a
#
_cell.length_a   1.000
_cell.length_b   1.000
_cell.length_c   1.000
_cell.angle_alpha   90.00
_cell.angle_beta   90.00
_cell.angle_gamma   90.00
#
_symmetry.space_group_name_H-M   'P 1'
#
loop_
_entity.id
_entity.type
_entity.pdbx_description
1 polymer ?
#
loop_
_entity_poly.entity_id
_entity_poly.type
_entity_poly.pdbx_seq_one_letter_code
_entity_poly.pdbx_strand_id
1 'polypeptide(L)'
;MLWIAALFVQQLAQSSQQSERAKHAAHHQMLFVFKAPYKTILIATILFSLFIFALNLIGLGSGGLEAIVASLLSLLIGVGILLYFYAKTKQVALFKTNLCLLLVGLLVFAEVSCSFVAVWKHLYTGYLQESEIAYVQASEQQWDALKEQDSNTFRFAKTYRRAIAVFNEGMTQGFNELSSYSSAHNGNAIKFLNELGYSREGEFSTAYQQPLLSADALLGVKYIASKNKPAGCETTTLQDIYSNPYALSLGYGISPQAAKDTLSLTFQNTTNPFERQNKLYSALLGRDIEIYKPCVYHIESQVVDEANDMQEETYVVTAPNNTFTYGYVVTHSAVPCLITINAANGGSTSTPPAAFQENERFNQNIFCLNPSATPEPTVTPSEYLLDTSAKTSDYTVALQKDPTYAEASHNELIQNPNKHTMECVFYTLDWDAFTSAINELKEQPVTFDSCKDGYIEGTINADASKDLLLSIPYDKGWTILLDGATVQPSPVLDGALTLIPIKEGAHSLEMHYISPGFIPGCAISGLTVVVLIFCAVWDRRHKHSS
;
A
#
# COMPACT_ATOMS: atom_id res chain seq x y z
N MET A 1 -16.82 14.22 -26.34
CA MET A 1 -17.84 13.39 -27.02
C MET A 1 -19.14 13.26 -26.25
N LEU A 2 -19.18 12.76 -25.02
CA LEU A 2 -20.42 12.64 -24.21
C LEU A 2 -21.20 13.96 -24.05
N TRP A 3 -20.50 15.09 -23.85
CA TRP A 3 -21.14 16.41 -23.71
C TRP A 3 -21.75 16.91 -25.03
N ILE A 4 -21.11 16.66 -26.14
CA ILE A 4 -21.62 16.98 -27.49
C ILE A 4 -22.83 16.10 -27.81
N ALA A 5 -22.79 14.81 -27.46
CA ALA A 5 -23.94 13.91 -27.60
C ALA A 5 -25.12 14.34 -26.71
N ALA A 6 -24.86 14.79 -25.47
CA ALA A 6 -25.88 15.29 -24.55
C ALA A 6 -26.56 16.59 -25.08
N LEU A 7 -25.79 17.54 -25.62
CA LEU A 7 -26.32 18.75 -26.27
C LEU A 7 -27.14 18.42 -27.51
N PHE A 8 -26.72 17.44 -28.29
CA PHE A 8 -27.46 16.98 -29.48
C PHE A 8 -28.81 16.35 -29.08
N VAL A 9 -28.81 15.48 -28.04
CA VAL A 9 -30.03 14.88 -27.51
C VAL A 9 -30.99 15.96 -26.93
N GLN A 10 -30.44 16.95 -26.23
CA GLN A 10 -31.21 18.07 -25.70
C GLN A 10 -31.84 18.93 -26.81
N GLN A 11 -31.13 19.21 -27.89
CA GLN A 11 -31.68 19.93 -29.05
C GLN A 11 -32.72 19.11 -29.80
N LEU A 12 -32.55 17.80 -29.95
CA LEU A 12 -33.54 16.90 -30.52
C LEU A 12 -34.82 16.87 -29.69
N ALA A 13 -34.72 16.83 -28.36
CA ALA A 13 -35.88 16.88 -27.47
C ALA A 13 -36.62 18.21 -27.54
N GLN A 14 -35.91 19.34 -27.63
CA GLN A 14 -36.50 20.67 -27.78
C GLN A 14 -37.21 20.87 -29.14
N SER A 15 -36.60 20.34 -30.21
CA SER A 15 -37.23 20.41 -31.55
C SER A 15 -38.48 19.55 -31.67
N SER A 16 -38.56 18.44 -30.94
CA SER A 16 -39.74 17.58 -30.85
C SER A 16 -40.93 18.27 -30.16
N GLN A 17 -40.70 19.09 -29.13
CA GLN A 17 -41.74 19.84 -28.44
C GLN A 17 -42.29 21.03 -29.26
N GLN A 18 -41.46 21.64 -30.12
CA GLN A 18 -41.90 22.72 -31.01
C GLN A 18 -42.68 22.22 -32.23
N SER A 19 -42.52 20.98 -32.64
CA SER A 19 -43.14 20.39 -33.83
C SER A 19 -44.67 20.23 -33.71
N GLU A 20 -45.25 20.12 -32.51
CA GLU A 20 -46.71 19.99 -32.33
C GLU A 20 -47.47 21.33 -32.44
N ARG A 21 -46.80 22.47 -32.27
CA ARG A 21 -47.43 23.80 -32.34
C ARG A 21 -47.31 24.51 -33.68
N ALA A 22 -46.61 23.95 -34.66
CA ALA A 22 -46.26 24.66 -35.90
C ALA A 22 -46.42 23.83 -37.17
N LYS A 23 -47.61 23.20 -37.38
CA LYS A 23 -47.82 22.36 -38.57
C LYS A 23 -47.88 23.09 -39.93
N HIS A 24 -47.85 24.42 -39.98
CA HIS A 24 -47.96 25.17 -41.27
C HIS A 24 -46.88 26.22 -41.56
N ALA A 25 -46.00 26.58 -40.61
CA ALA A 25 -44.95 27.57 -40.87
C ALA A 25 -43.53 26.97 -40.84
N ALA A 26 -43.38 25.71 -40.50
CA ALA A 26 -42.12 25.12 -40.06
C ALA A 26 -41.19 24.57 -41.16
N HIS A 27 -41.66 24.44 -42.41
CA HIS A 27 -40.87 23.74 -43.45
C HIS A 27 -39.58 24.48 -43.84
N HIS A 28 -39.57 25.81 -43.77
CA HIS A 28 -38.35 26.60 -44.11
C HIS A 28 -37.45 26.84 -42.91
N GLN A 29 -37.99 26.96 -41.69
CA GLN A 29 -37.21 27.17 -40.47
C GLN A 29 -36.52 25.86 -39.99
N MET A 30 -37.17 24.71 -40.17
CA MET A 30 -36.60 23.41 -39.81
C MET A 30 -35.30 23.06 -40.58
N LEU A 31 -35.24 23.46 -41.85
CA LEU A 31 -34.04 23.28 -42.70
C LEU A 31 -32.87 24.14 -42.24
N PHE A 32 -33.13 25.30 -41.59
CA PHE A 32 -32.09 26.20 -41.12
C PHE A 32 -31.51 25.75 -39.77
N VAL A 33 -32.32 25.21 -38.86
CA VAL A 33 -31.88 24.72 -37.54
C VAL A 33 -30.99 23.46 -37.66
N PHE A 34 -31.24 22.59 -38.65
CA PHE A 34 -30.38 21.39 -38.84
C PHE A 34 -29.10 21.64 -39.63
N LYS A 35 -29.02 22.70 -40.47
CA LYS A 35 -27.80 22.95 -41.25
C LYS A 35 -26.60 23.49 -40.44
N ALA A 36 -26.86 24.34 -39.45
CA ALA A 36 -25.78 24.99 -38.70
C ALA A 36 -25.10 24.05 -37.68
N PRO A 37 -25.81 23.31 -36.79
CA PRO A 37 -25.18 22.43 -35.83
C PRO A 37 -24.48 21.24 -36.49
N TYR A 38 -24.99 20.72 -37.62
CA TYR A 38 -24.37 19.63 -38.37
C TYR A 38 -22.96 20.00 -38.87
N LYS A 39 -22.79 21.17 -39.49
CA LYS A 39 -21.45 21.61 -39.93
C LYS A 39 -20.52 21.81 -38.76
N THR A 40 -21.00 22.38 -37.66
CA THR A 40 -20.21 22.59 -36.44
C THR A 40 -19.81 21.29 -35.80
N ILE A 41 -20.71 20.32 -35.70
CA ILE A 41 -20.41 18.98 -35.17
C ILE A 41 -19.41 18.26 -36.07
N LEU A 42 -19.60 18.28 -37.40
CA LEU A 42 -18.67 17.66 -38.34
C LEU A 42 -17.26 18.27 -38.24
N ILE A 43 -17.16 19.60 -38.21
CA ILE A 43 -15.89 20.32 -38.07
C ILE A 43 -15.23 19.98 -36.71
N ALA A 44 -15.99 20.02 -35.62
CA ALA A 44 -15.48 19.67 -34.29
C ALA A 44 -14.97 18.24 -34.23
N THR A 45 -15.68 17.31 -34.85
CA THR A 45 -15.32 15.89 -34.91
C THR A 45 -14.02 15.68 -35.73
N ILE A 46 -13.90 16.34 -36.87
CA ILE A 46 -12.67 16.30 -37.69
C ILE A 46 -11.48 16.89 -36.93
N LEU A 47 -11.66 18.06 -36.30
CA LEU A 47 -10.59 18.72 -35.54
C LEU A 47 -10.15 17.88 -34.34
N PHE A 48 -11.09 17.25 -33.64
CA PHE A 48 -10.78 16.35 -32.52
C PHE A 48 -10.03 15.10 -32.97
N SER A 49 -10.41 14.52 -34.11
CA SER A 49 -9.72 13.35 -34.67
C SER A 49 -8.31 13.70 -35.14
N LEU A 50 -8.12 14.86 -35.76
CA LEU A 50 -6.81 15.37 -36.13
C LEU A 50 -5.94 15.66 -34.89
N PHE A 51 -6.53 16.15 -33.81
CA PHE A 51 -5.85 16.37 -32.54
C PHE A 51 -5.38 15.05 -31.91
N ILE A 52 -6.24 14.03 -31.85
CA ILE A 52 -5.88 12.70 -31.35
C ILE A 52 -4.78 12.07 -32.24
N PHE A 53 -4.89 12.20 -33.55
CA PHE A 53 -3.87 11.72 -34.49
C PHE A 53 -2.52 12.42 -34.25
N ALA A 54 -2.52 13.75 -34.03
CA ALA A 54 -1.32 14.51 -33.72
C ALA A 54 -0.69 14.09 -32.40
N LEU A 55 -1.50 13.87 -31.33
CA LEU A 55 -1.01 13.38 -30.04
C LEU A 55 -0.31 12.01 -30.17
N ASN A 56 -0.86 11.12 -30.99
CA ASN A 56 -0.23 9.82 -31.24
C ASN A 56 1.07 9.92 -32.05
N LEU A 57 1.16 10.86 -33.01
CA LEU A 57 2.38 11.11 -33.77
C LEU A 57 3.55 11.63 -32.93
N ILE A 58 3.26 12.42 -31.87
CA ILE A 58 4.29 12.94 -30.96
C ILE A 58 4.57 12.02 -29.77
N GLY A 59 4.03 10.79 -29.77
CA GLY A 59 4.30 9.79 -28.74
C GLY A 59 3.61 10.03 -27.39
N LEU A 60 2.71 11.00 -27.31
CA LEU A 60 1.93 11.28 -26.09
C LEU A 60 0.66 10.44 -25.95
N GLY A 61 0.34 9.63 -26.96
CA GLY A 61 -0.80 8.71 -26.93
C GLY A 61 -0.36 7.31 -26.53
N SER A 62 -0.93 6.77 -25.46
CA SER A 62 -0.68 5.41 -24.96
C SER A 62 -1.36 4.30 -25.78
N GLY A 63 -2.06 4.64 -26.85
CA GLY A 63 -2.80 3.70 -27.69
C GLY A 63 -2.01 3.28 -28.92
N GLY A 64 -1.76 1.98 -29.11
CA GLY A 64 -1.15 1.44 -30.31
C GLY A 64 -1.97 1.72 -31.58
N LEU A 65 -1.40 1.40 -32.74
CA LEU A 65 -2.01 1.59 -34.06
C LEU A 65 -3.45 1.06 -34.14
N GLU A 66 -3.74 -0.03 -33.42
CA GLU A 66 -5.06 -0.68 -33.35
C GLU A 66 -6.13 0.26 -32.73
N ALA A 67 -5.79 1.02 -31.68
CA ALA A 67 -6.71 1.96 -31.05
C ALA A 67 -7.01 3.16 -31.96
N ILE A 68 -6.03 3.63 -32.72
CA ILE A 68 -6.19 4.69 -33.72
C ILE A 68 -7.12 4.23 -34.82
N VAL A 69 -6.90 3.03 -35.34
CA VAL A 69 -7.72 2.46 -36.42
C VAL A 69 -9.15 2.22 -35.96
N ALA A 70 -9.35 1.70 -34.75
CA ALA A 70 -10.69 1.52 -34.16
C ALA A 70 -11.44 2.84 -33.97
N SER A 71 -10.76 3.88 -33.48
CA SER A 71 -11.35 5.21 -33.30
C SER A 71 -11.70 5.88 -34.65
N LEU A 72 -10.86 5.72 -35.67
CA LEU A 72 -11.15 6.21 -37.00
C LEU A 72 -12.31 5.46 -37.70
N LEU A 73 -12.39 4.14 -37.52
CA LEU A 73 -13.50 3.33 -38.03
C LEU A 73 -14.84 3.72 -37.35
N SER A 74 -14.86 3.86 -36.06
CA SER A 74 -16.07 4.27 -35.33
C SER A 74 -16.52 5.68 -35.73
N LEU A 75 -15.58 6.58 -35.98
CA LEU A 75 -15.84 7.91 -36.50
C LEU A 75 -16.45 7.86 -37.90
N LEU A 76 -15.85 7.09 -38.84
CA LEU A 76 -16.36 6.95 -40.21
C LEU A 76 -17.76 6.35 -40.24
N ILE A 77 -18.03 5.35 -39.42
CA ILE A 77 -19.36 4.76 -39.24
C ILE A 77 -20.35 5.78 -38.72
N GLY A 78 -19.98 6.54 -37.65
CA GLY A 78 -20.81 7.59 -37.10
C GLY A 78 -21.16 8.70 -38.09
N VAL A 79 -20.16 9.18 -38.84
CA VAL A 79 -20.35 10.14 -39.92
C VAL A 79 -21.21 9.56 -41.06
N GLY A 80 -21.01 8.31 -41.43
CA GLY A 80 -21.82 7.61 -42.43
C GLY A 80 -23.29 7.50 -42.04
N ILE A 81 -23.57 7.16 -40.79
CA ILE A 81 -24.93 7.12 -40.22
C ILE A 81 -25.57 8.52 -40.23
N LEU A 82 -24.85 9.55 -39.82
CA LEU A 82 -25.35 10.93 -39.85
C LEU A 82 -25.64 11.42 -41.26
N LEU A 83 -24.77 11.11 -42.24
CA LEU A 83 -24.96 11.43 -43.64
C LEU A 83 -26.16 10.68 -44.26
N TYR A 84 -26.32 9.39 -43.95
CA TYR A 84 -27.47 8.61 -44.39
C TYR A 84 -28.79 9.20 -43.89
N PHE A 85 -28.87 9.57 -42.61
CA PHE A 85 -30.05 10.22 -42.06
C PHE A 85 -30.25 11.61 -42.65
N TYR A 86 -29.21 12.40 -42.85
CA TYR A 86 -29.31 13.70 -43.53
C TYR A 86 -29.86 13.57 -44.94
N ALA A 87 -29.40 12.60 -45.73
CA ALA A 87 -29.89 12.38 -47.12
C ALA A 87 -31.36 11.94 -47.15
N LYS A 88 -31.85 11.23 -46.13
CA LYS A 88 -33.23 10.71 -46.08
C LYS A 88 -34.24 11.61 -45.36
N THR A 89 -33.81 12.73 -44.72
CA THR A 89 -34.67 13.56 -43.84
C THR A 89 -35.77 14.40 -44.54
N LYS A 90 -36.09 14.13 -45.81
CA LYS A 90 -37.28 14.79 -46.43
C LYS A 90 -38.64 14.33 -45.87
N GLN A 91 -38.69 13.27 -45.03
CA GLN A 91 -39.91 12.80 -44.33
C GLN A 91 -39.53 12.05 -43.04
N VAL A 92 -39.53 12.70 -41.89
CA VAL A 92 -39.18 12.05 -40.63
C VAL A 92 -40.40 11.95 -39.70
N ALA A 93 -40.85 10.72 -39.49
CA ALA A 93 -41.78 10.37 -38.39
C ALA A 93 -41.01 10.05 -37.09
N LEU A 94 -41.67 10.17 -35.94
CA LEU A 94 -41.17 9.96 -34.58
C LEU A 94 -40.38 8.64 -34.41
N PHE A 95 -40.73 7.59 -35.16
CA PHE A 95 -40.07 6.28 -35.21
C PHE A 95 -38.61 6.35 -35.64
N LYS A 96 -38.26 7.29 -36.52
CA LYS A 96 -36.86 7.43 -37.02
C LYS A 96 -35.94 8.11 -36.00
N THR A 97 -36.48 8.94 -35.11
CA THR A 97 -35.70 9.57 -34.03
C THR A 97 -35.26 8.53 -32.99
N ASN A 98 -36.17 7.62 -32.62
CA ASN A 98 -35.84 6.53 -31.69
C ASN A 98 -34.81 5.56 -32.27
N LEU A 99 -34.91 5.25 -33.57
CA LEU A 99 -33.90 4.43 -34.26
C LEU A 99 -32.55 5.14 -34.31
N CYS A 100 -32.52 6.45 -34.55
CA CYS A 100 -31.28 7.23 -34.54
C CYS A 100 -30.61 7.22 -33.15
N LEU A 101 -31.41 7.41 -32.09
CA LEU A 101 -30.93 7.33 -30.70
C LEU A 101 -30.40 5.91 -30.36
N LEU A 102 -31.09 4.88 -30.81
CA LEU A 102 -30.66 3.50 -30.64
C LEU A 102 -29.30 3.26 -31.35
N LEU A 103 -29.15 3.72 -32.60
CA LEU A 103 -27.91 3.56 -33.36
C LEU A 103 -26.75 4.35 -32.75
N VAL A 104 -26.98 5.57 -32.27
CA VAL A 104 -25.98 6.36 -31.53
C VAL A 104 -25.60 5.65 -30.22
N GLY A 105 -26.58 5.10 -29.49
CA GLY A 105 -26.32 4.32 -28.27
C GLY A 105 -25.48 3.07 -28.55
N LEU A 106 -25.80 2.33 -29.62
CA LEU A 106 -25.02 1.17 -30.03
C LEU A 106 -23.59 1.55 -30.45
N LEU A 107 -23.42 2.68 -31.13
CA LEU A 107 -22.11 3.18 -31.54
C LEU A 107 -21.25 3.56 -30.33
N VAL A 108 -21.81 4.29 -29.35
CA VAL A 108 -21.14 4.62 -28.10
C VAL A 108 -20.78 3.35 -27.32
N PHE A 109 -21.71 2.40 -27.26
CA PHE A 109 -21.45 1.11 -26.61
C PHE A 109 -20.30 0.34 -27.30
N ALA A 110 -20.30 0.30 -28.63
CA ALA A 110 -19.21 -0.35 -29.40
C ALA A 110 -17.86 0.37 -29.17
N GLU A 111 -17.83 1.71 -29.18
CA GLU A 111 -16.62 2.48 -28.92
C GLU A 111 -16.07 2.24 -27.51
N VAL A 112 -16.93 2.27 -26.49
CA VAL A 112 -16.53 1.98 -25.09
C VAL A 112 -16.03 0.54 -24.97
N SER A 113 -16.72 -0.42 -25.61
CA SER A 113 -16.32 -1.83 -25.59
C SER A 113 -14.97 -2.06 -26.29
N CYS A 114 -14.75 -1.45 -27.45
CA CYS A 114 -13.47 -1.53 -28.16
C CYS A 114 -12.34 -0.88 -27.35
N SER A 115 -12.58 0.27 -26.74
CA SER A 115 -11.61 0.93 -25.86
C SER A 115 -11.30 0.09 -24.64
N PHE A 116 -12.32 -0.51 -24.01
CA PHE A 116 -12.13 -1.43 -22.90
C PHE A 116 -11.28 -2.64 -23.29
N VAL A 117 -11.59 -3.29 -24.44
CA VAL A 117 -10.81 -4.45 -24.93
C VAL A 117 -9.36 -4.05 -25.25
N ALA A 118 -9.14 -2.88 -25.85
CA ALA A 118 -7.79 -2.40 -26.16
C ALA A 118 -6.98 -2.14 -24.89
N VAL A 119 -7.57 -1.48 -23.88
CA VAL A 119 -6.93 -1.24 -22.57
C VAL A 119 -6.70 -2.57 -21.86
N TRP A 120 -7.69 -3.47 -21.85
CA TRP A 120 -7.57 -4.79 -21.25
C TRP A 120 -6.45 -5.60 -21.87
N LYS A 121 -6.39 -5.65 -23.22
CA LYS A 121 -5.33 -6.35 -23.96
C LYS A 121 -3.96 -5.76 -23.63
N HIS A 122 -3.83 -4.44 -23.58
CA HIS A 122 -2.58 -3.76 -23.23
C HIS A 122 -2.14 -4.06 -21.80
N LEU A 123 -3.06 -3.98 -20.83
CA LEU A 123 -2.80 -4.36 -19.45
C LEU A 123 -2.40 -5.85 -19.36
N TYR A 124 -3.17 -6.72 -20.00
CA TYR A 124 -2.91 -8.16 -19.97
C TYR A 124 -1.56 -8.53 -20.59
N THR A 125 -1.20 -7.99 -21.76
CA THR A 125 0.07 -8.30 -22.44
C THR A 125 1.27 -7.57 -21.83
N GLY A 126 1.05 -6.43 -21.16
CA GLY A 126 2.12 -5.65 -20.53
C GLY A 126 2.47 -6.10 -19.12
N TYR A 127 1.50 -6.67 -18.37
CA TYR A 127 1.65 -6.95 -16.94
C TYR A 127 1.57 -8.44 -16.55
N LEU A 128 1.03 -9.30 -17.39
CA LEU A 128 0.89 -10.72 -17.10
C LEU A 128 1.77 -11.56 -18.02
N GLN A 129 3.09 -11.53 -17.76
CA GLN A 129 4.02 -12.47 -18.39
C GLN A 129 3.83 -13.87 -17.75
N GLU A 130 4.21 -14.93 -18.47
CA GLU A 130 4.14 -16.31 -17.93
C GLU A 130 4.91 -16.47 -16.61
N SER A 131 6.03 -15.74 -16.45
CA SER A 131 6.80 -15.67 -15.20
C SER A 131 6.01 -15.09 -14.04
N GLU A 132 5.12 -14.13 -14.29
CA GLU A 132 4.29 -13.49 -13.28
C GLU A 132 3.17 -14.43 -12.82
N ILE A 133 2.56 -15.15 -13.75
CA ILE A 133 1.54 -16.16 -13.43
C ILE A 133 2.16 -17.28 -12.60
N ALA A 134 3.33 -17.77 -13.00
CA ALA A 134 4.06 -18.81 -12.27
C ALA A 134 4.43 -18.34 -10.84
N TYR A 135 4.83 -17.06 -10.69
CA TYR A 135 5.12 -16.49 -9.38
C TYR A 135 3.88 -16.45 -8.47
N VAL A 136 2.73 -15.98 -8.99
CA VAL A 136 1.48 -15.94 -8.22
C VAL A 136 1.06 -17.35 -7.79
N GLN A 137 1.08 -18.30 -8.71
CA GLN A 137 0.73 -19.70 -8.41
C GLN A 137 1.66 -20.32 -7.37
N ALA A 138 2.97 -20.10 -7.47
CA ALA A 138 3.92 -20.58 -6.47
C ALA A 138 3.69 -19.94 -5.09
N SER A 139 3.37 -18.64 -5.06
CA SER A 139 3.06 -17.92 -3.82
C SER A 139 1.75 -18.41 -3.18
N GLU A 140 0.71 -18.67 -3.98
CA GLU A 140 -0.55 -19.27 -3.51
C GLU A 140 -0.33 -20.66 -2.93
N GLN A 141 0.45 -21.51 -3.61
CA GLN A 141 0.80 -22.85 -3.11
C GLN A 141 1.55 -22.80 -1.78
N GLN A 142 2.50 -21.87 -1.64
CA GLN A 142 3.22 -21.69 -0.37
C GLN A 142 2.28 -21.25 0.75
N TRP A 143 1.36 -20.32 0.46
CA TRP A 143 0.40 -19.84 1.43
C TRP A 143 -0.59 -20.94 1.86
N ASP A 144 -1.12 -21.69 0.92
CA ASP A 144 -2.04 -22.80 1.20
C ASP A 144 -1.35 -23.88 2.04
N ALA A 145 -0.13 -24.27 1.69
CA ALA A 145 0.66 -25.23 2.46
C ALA A 145 0.97 -24.71 3.89
N LEU A 146 1.17 -23.41 4.05
CA LEU A 146 1.37 -22.80 5.37
C LEU A 146 0.08 -22.83 6.21
N LYS A 147 -1.07 -22.53 5.60
CA LYS A 147 -2.38 -22.60 6.28
C LYS A 147 -2.78 -24.01 6.71
N GLU A 148 -2.37 -25.03 5.96
CA GLU A 148 -2.57 -26.43 6.34
C GLU A 148 -1.77 -26.80 7.60
N GLN A 149 -0.60 -26.20 7.80
CA GLN A 149 0.26 -26.44 8.97
C GLN A 149 -0.14 -25.60 10.19
N ASP A 150 -0.63 -24.38 9.96
CA ASP A 150 -0.99 -23.43 11.01
C ASP A 150 -2.27 -22.65 10.63
N SER A 151 -3.36 -23.01 11.26
CA SER A 151 -4.68 -22.38 11.05
C SER A 151 -4.91 -21.13 11.91
N ASN A 152 -3.95 -20.75 12.77
CA ASN A 152 -4.06 -19.56 13.60
C ASN A 152 -3.99 -18.26 12.78
N THR A 153 -4.42 -17.17 13.37
CA THR A 153 -4.29 -15.83 12.78
C THR A 153 -2.89 -15.25 13.08
N PHE A 154 -2.17 -14.91 12.04
CA PHE A 154 -0.84 -14.30 12.10
C PHE A 154 -0.60 -13.39 10.91
N ARG A 155 0.49 -12.63 10.91
CA ARG A 155 1.01 -11.96 9.71
C ARG A 155 2.07 -12.81 9.03
N PHE A 156 1.97 -12.88 7.71
CA PHE A 156 2.96 -13.46 6.82
C PHE A 156 3.66 -12.35 6.05
N ALA A 157 4.97 -12.37 6.00
CA ALA A 157 5.75 -11.34 5.33
C ALA A 157 6.66 -11.95 4.27
N LYS A 158 7.00 -11.17 3.23
CA LYS A 158 7.88 -11.59 2.14
C LYS A 158 8.95 -10.54 1.92
N THR A 159 10.24 -10.96 1.92
CA THR A 159 11.38 -10.06 1.64
C THR A 159 11.67 -9.90 0.17
N TYR A 160 11.04 -10.67 -0.69
CA TYR A 160 11.16 -10.60 -2.14
C TYR A 160 9.82 -10.24 -2.76
N ARG A 161 9.90 -9.61 -3.91
CA ARG A 161 8.74 -9.09 -4.62
C ARG A 161 8.75 -9.51 -6.07
N ARG A 162 7.61 -9.47 -6.66
CA ARG A 162 7.40 -9.48 -8.10
C ARG A 162 7.97 -8.20 -8.74
N ALA A 163 8.49 -8.28 -9.97
CA ALA A 163 9.27 -7.18 -10.59
C ALA A 163 8.51 -5.86 -10.80
N ILE A 164 7.20 -5.82 -10.84
CA ILE A 164 6.46 -4.64 -11.34
C ILE A 164 5.37 -4.15 -10.40
N ALA A 165 4.94 -4.59 -9.41
CA ALA A 165 3.95 -4.01 -8.50
C ALA A 165 3.55 -5.03 -7.45
N VAL A 166 3.84 -4.71 -6.27
CA VAL A 166 4.07 -5.73 -5.32
C VAL A 166 3.43 -5.47 -4.01
N PHE A 167 2.58 -4.51 -4.05
CA PHE A 167 1.79 -4.19 -2.90
C PHE A 167 0.49 -4.98 -2.99
N ASN A 168 -0.04 -5.33 -1.82
CA ASN A 168 -1.35 -5.98 -1.68
C ASN A 168 -1.39 -7.43 -2.17
N GLU A 169 -0.26 -8.17 -2.13
CA GLU A 169 -0.29 -9.61 -2.38
C GLU A 169 -1.18 -10.33 -1.35
N GLY A 170 -1.13 -9.89 -0.08
CA GLY A 170 -2.00 -10.41 0.96
C GLY A 170 -3.49 -10.22 0.67
N MET A 171 -3.88 -9.10 0.06
CA MET A 171 -5.28 -8.88 -0.36
C MET A 171 -5.72 -9.86 -1.45
N THR A 172 -4.83 -10.19 -2.39
CA THR A 172 -5.16 -11.12 -3.49
C THR A 172 -5.12 -12.58 -3.07
N GLN A 173 -4.26 -12.95 -2.14
CA GLN A 173 -4.02 -14.32 -1.71
C GLN A 173 -4.64 -14.66 -0.34
N GLY A 174 -5.21 -13.67 0.36
CA GLY A 174 -5.94 -13.86 1.61
C GLY A 174 -5.07 -14.06 2.85
N PHE A 175 -3.90 -13.40 2.92
CA PHE A 175 -3.08 -13.37 4.13
C PHE A 175 -2.89 -11.95 4.68
N ASN A 176 -2.68 -11.84 5.99
CA ASN A 176 -2.38 -10.57 6.63
C ASN A 176 -0.89 -10.22 6.42
N GLU A 177 -0.59 -9.03 5.93
CA GLU A 177 0.77 -8.56 5.69
C GLU A 177 1.01 -7.14 6.21
N LEU A 178 2.28 -6.72 6.22
CA LEU A 178 2.68 -5.33 6.52
C LEU A 178 2.88 -4.51 5.25
N SER A 179 3.18 -5.16 4.13
CA SER A 179 3.32 -4.49 2.84
C SER A 179 1.95 -4.12 2.30
N SER A 180 1.76 -2.86 1.95
CA SER A 180 0.50 -2.45 1.35
C SER A 180 0.62 -1.14 0.58
N TYR A 181 -0.25 -0.97 -0.40
CA TYR A 181 -0.42 0.25 -1.15
C TYR A 181 -1.90 0.62 -1.22
N SER A 182 -2.23 1.83 -0.83
CA SER A 182 -3.60 2.37 -0.99
C SER A 182 -3.58 3.89 -0.93
N SER A 183 -4.23 4.54 -1.89
CA SER A 183 -4.43 6.00 -1.86
C SER A 183 -5.32 6.48 -0.70
N ALA A 184 -6.01 5.55 -0.01
CA ALA A 184 -6.82 5.80 1.18
C ALA A 184 -6.20 5.16 2.44
N HIS A 185 -4.89 5.01 2.46
CA HIS A 185 -4.17 4.35 3.55
C HIS A 185 -4.25 5.14 4.86
N ASN A 186 -4.17 4.42 6.00
CA ASN A 186 -3.99 5.06 7.30
C ASN A 186 -2.55 5.58 7.40
N GLY A 187 -2.35 6.89 7.20
CA GLY A 187 -1.03 7.53 7.21
C GLY A 187 -0.28 7.37 8.53
N ASN A 188 -1.00 7.24 9.66
CA ASN A 188 -0.39 7.04 10.97
C ASN A 188 0.18 5.62 11.12
N ALA A 189 -0.48 4.61 10.53
CA ALA A 189 0.05 3.25 10.47
C ALA A 189 1.32 3.19 9.63
N ILE A 190 1.35 3.84 8.45
CA ILE A 190 2.56 3.93 7.62
C ILE A 190 3.69 4.62 8.38
N LYS A 191 3.41 5.77 9.00
CA LYS A 191 4.38 6.51 9.81
C LYS A 191 4.96 5.64 10.92
N PHE A 192 4.10 4.93 11.65
CA PHE A 192 4.50 4.04 12.74
C PHE A 192 5.42 2.90 12.25
N LEU A 193 5.06 2.23 11.16
CA LEU A 193 5.91 1.19 10.58
C LEU A 193 7.28 1.74 10.17
N ASN A 194 7.31 2.92 9.57
CA ASN A 194 8.54 3.59 9.21
C ASN A 194 9.37 4.00 10.44
N GLU A 195 8.73 4.47 11.51
CA GLU A 195 9.37 4.78 12.78
C GLU A 195 9.96 3.55 13.47
N LEU A 196 9.41 2.36 13.24
CA LEU A 196 9.98 1.09 13.68
C LEU A 196 11.15 0.61 12.81
N GLY A 197 11.34 1.18 11.62
CA GLY A 197 12.44 0.86 10.71
C GLY A 197 12.04 0.14 9.42
N TYR A 198 10.76 -0.09 9.16
CA TYR A 198 10.34 -0.65 7.89
C TYR A 198 10.39 0.39 6.77
N SER A 199 10.71 -0.07 5.58
CA SER A 199 10.83 0.82 4.42
C SER A 199 9.48 1.41 4.04
N ARG A 200 9.50 2.69 3.68
CA ARG A 200 8.38 3.43 3.15
C ARG A 200 8.63 3.72 1.67
N GLU A 201 7.67 3.42 0.85
CA GLU A 201 7.74 3.76 -0.57
C GLU A 201 6.62 4.75 -0.88
N GLY A 202 6.95 6.05 -0.87
CA GLY A 202 6.00 7.14 -1.03
C GLY A 202 5.09 7.36 0.19
N GLU A 203 4.05 8.17 0.01
CA GLU A 203 3.12 8.51 1.10
C GLU A 203 2.02 7.45 1.32
N PHE A 204 1.87 6.52 0.39
CA PHE A 204 0.72 5.61 0.30
C PHE A 204 1.08 4.14 0.39
N SER A 205 2.34 3.82 0.67
CA SER A 205 2.78 2.42 0.68
C SER A 205 3.81 2.13 1.76
N THR A 206 3.79 0.88 2.21
CA THR A 206 4.82 0.27 3.06
C THR A 206 5.36 -0.96 2.38
N ALA A 207 6.65 -1.24 2.59
CA ALA A 207 7.30 -2.41 2.04
C ALA A 207 8.08 -3.16 3.12
N TYR A 208 7.80 -4.44 3.24
CA TYR A 208 8.57 -5.34 4.07
C TYR A 208 9.77 -5.84 3.27
N GLN A 209 10.93 -5.26 3.50
CA GLN A 209 12.16 -5.61 2.77
C GLN A 209 13.18 -6.32 3.64
N GLN A 210 13.27 -5.89 4.89
CA GLN A 210 14.24 -6.39 5.85
C GLN A 210 13.52 -6.87 7.11
N PRO A 211 13.71 -8.12 7.51
CA PRO A 211 13.22 -8.62 8.79
C PRO A 211 13.90 -7.90 9.95
N LEU A 212 13.10 -7.48 10.91
CA LEU A 212 13.55 -6.86 12.14
C LEU A 212 12.89 -7.56 13.32
N LEU A 213 13.62 -8.50 13.94
CA LEU A 213 13.08 -9.50 14.86
C LEU A 213 12.16 -8.93 15.95
N SER A 214 12.57 -7.82 16.57
CA SER A 214 11.81 -7.18 17.65
C SER A 214 10.51 -6.54 17.17
N ALA A 215 10.54 -5.82 16.05
CA ALA A 215 9.35 -5.21 15.46
C ALA A 215 8.43 -6.28 14.86
N ASP A 216 9.00 -7.28 14.18
CA ASP A 216 8.26 -8.44 13.66
C ASP A 216 7.53 -9.19 14.77
N ALA A 217 8.18 -9.35 15.93
CA ALA A 217 7.58 -9.99 17.10
C ALA A 217 6.35 -9.21 17.59
N LEU A 218 6.48 -7.91 17.84
CA LEU A 218 5.38 -7.05 18.30
C LEU A 218 4.20 -7.00 17.33
N LEU A 219 4.50 -7.02 16.03
CA LEU A 219 3.49 -6.92 14.98
C LEU A 219 2.89 -8.28 14.57
N GLY A 220 3.27 -9.37 15.24
CA GLY A 220 2.73 -10.70 14.98
C GLY A 220 3.14 -11.27 13.61
N VAL A 221 4.31 -10.88 13.06
CA VAL A 221 4.89 -11.51 11.88
C VAL A 221 5.47 -12.86 12.28
N LYS A 222 4.70 -13.92 12.07
CA LYS A 222 5.03 -15.27 12.48
C LYS A 222 5.80 -16.05 11.44
N TYR A 223 5.52 -15.81 10.17
CA TYR A 223 6.22 -16.48 9.08
C TYR A 223 6.75 -15.46 8.08
N ILE A 224 7.95 -15.76 7.59
CA ILE A 224 8.67 -14.89 6.65
C ILE A 224 9.15 -15.73 5.47
N ALA A 225 8.69 -15.38 4.28
CA ALA A 225 9.26 -15.91 3.04
C ALA A 225 10.50 -15.10 2.66
N SER A 226 11.65 -15.76 2.61
CA SER A 226 12.93 -15.11 2.33
C SER A 226 13.90 -16.10 1.67
N LYS A 227 14.79 -15.59 0.80
CA LYS A 227 15.86 -16.40 0.21
C LYS A 227 16.93 -16.80 1.23
N ASN A 228 17.15 -15.93 2.22
CA ASN A 228 18.11 -16.15 3.29
C ASN A 228 17.37 -16.25 4.62
N LYS A 229 17.87 -17.07 5.53
CA LYS A 229 17.31 -17.21 6.87
C LYS A 229 17.39 -15.88 7.62
N PRO A 230 16.25 -15.30 8.05
CA PRO A 230 16.26 -14.09 8.87
C PRO A 230 16.86 -14.34 10.26
N ALA A 231 17.44 -13.28 10.85
CA ALA A 231 17.99 -13.31 12.20
C ALA A 231 16.92 -13.75 13.22
N GLY A 232 17.26 -14.72 14.07
CA GLY A 232 16.37 -15.22 15.12
C GLY A 232 15.21 -16.11 14.66
N CYS A 233 15.04 -16.32 13.38
CA CYS A 233 14.01 -17.20 12.85
C CYS A 233 14.47 -18.67 12.79
N GLU A 234 13.51 -19.58 12.74
CA GLU A 234 13.71 -21.02 12.61
C GLU A 234 13.33 -21.51 11.21
N THR A 235 13.96 -22.59 10.76
CA THR A 235 13.58 -23.24 9.50
C THR A 235 12.27 -23.98 9.66
N THR A 236 11.39 -23.90 8.66
CA THR A 236 10.18 -24.70 8.56
C THR A 236 10.39 -25.89 7.62
N THR A 237 9.36 -26.72 7.46
CA THR A 237 9.32 -27.79 6.44
C THR A 237 9.10 -27.26 5.02
N LEU A 238 8.70 -25.99 4.89
CA LEU A 238 8.45 -25.32 3.61
C LEU A 238 9.71 -24.59 3.15
N GLN A 239 10.00 -24.73 1.86
CA GLN A 239 11.17 -24.09 1.26
C GLN A 239 11.04 -22.57 1.31
N ASP A 240 12.14 -21.88 1.69
CA ASP A 240 12.23 -20.43 1.75
C ASP A 240 11.21 -19.76 2.69
N ILE A 241 10.58 -20.53 3.58
CA ILE A 241 9.71 -20.04 4.64
C ILE A 241 10.34 -20.30 6.01
N TYR A 242 10.44 -19.27 6.81
CA TYR A 242 10.99 -19.30 8.16
C TYR A 242 9.95 -18.89 9.18
N SER A 243 9.98 -19.48 10.37
CA SER A 243 9.11 -19.11 11.49
C SER A 243 9.83 -18.20 12.47
N ASN A 244 9.12 -17.17 12.96
CA ASN A 244 9.54 -16.33 14.06
C ASN A 244 8.92 -16.85 15.36
N PRO A 245 9.67 -17.53 16.23
CA PRO A 245 9.13 -18.09 17.48
C PRO A 245 8.77 -17.03 18.52
N TYR A 246 9.19 -15.78 18.29
CA TYR A 246 8.93 -14.65 19.18
C TYR A 246 7.67 -13.86 18.80
N ALA A 247 7.02 -14.16 17.68
CA ALA A 247 5.83 -13.47 17.23
C ALA A 247 4.71 -13.50 18.30
N LEU A 248 4.17 -12.33 18.61
CA LEU A 248 3.00 -12.16 19.46
C LEU A 248 1.72 -12.42 18.67
N SER A 249 0.61 -12.65 19.37
CA SER A 249 -0.71 -12.55 18.77
C SER A 249 -0.96 -11.12 18.25
N LEU A 250 -1.89 -10.94 17.31
CA LEU A 250 -2.29 -9.59 16.87
C LEU A 250 -2.99 -8.77 17.97
N GLY A 251 -3.30 -9.40 19.09
CA GLY A 251 -3.80 -8.76 20.30
C GLY A 251 -3.32 -9.47 21.55
N TYR A 252 -3.01 -8.70 22.59
CA TYR A 252 -2.55 -9.22 23.88
C TYR A 252 -2.86 -8.25 25.02
N GLY A 253 -2.97 -8.80 26.23
CA GLY A 253 -3.23 -8.04 27.44
C GLY A 253 -1.98 -7.34 27.97
N ILE A 254 -2.08 -6.06 28.32
CA ILE A 254 -1.04 -5.28 28.97
C ILE A 254 -1.51 -4.76 30.34
N SER A 255 -0.59 -4.49 31.25
CA SER A 255 -0.95 -3.98 32.59
C SER A 255 -1.58 -2.58 32.53
N PRO A 256 -2.35 -2.13 33.53
CA PRO A 256 -2.91 -0.79 33.53
C PRO A 256 -1.84 0.32 33.50
N GLN A 257 -0.68 0.09 34.09
CA GLN A 257 0.44 1.03 34.01
C GLN A 257 0.98 1.07 32.56
N ALA A 258 1.18 -0.09 31.95
CA ALA A 258 1.58 -0.18 30.55
C ALA A 258 0.56 0.47 29.61
N ALA A 259 -0.74 0.29 29.85
CA ALA A 259 -1.79 0.95 29.08
C ALA A 259 -1.71 2.47 29.17
N LYS A 260 -1.48 3.02 30.36
CA LYS A 260 -1.31 4.46 30.58
C LYS A 260 -0.05 4.98 29.87
N ASP A 261 1.07 4.29 30.01
CA ASP A 261 2.34 4.67 29.39
C ASP A 261 2.24 4.59 27.86
N THR A 262 1.57 3.57 27.34
CA THR A 262 1.32 3.38 25.91
C THR A 262 0.41 4.46 25.33
N LEU A 263 -0.62 4.90 26.04
CA LEU A 263 -1.49 5.99 25.62
C LEU A 263 -0.76 7.35 25.57
N SER A 264 0.24 7.55 26.42
CA SER A 264 1.05 8.77 26.45
C SER A 264 2.32 8.69 25.58
N LEU A 265 2.57 7.54 24.96
CA LEU A 265 3.78 7.30 24.18
C LEU A 265 3.89 8.23 22.98
N THR A 266 5.05 8.87 22.85
CA THR A 266 5.47 9.61 21.67
C THR A 266 6.90 9.28 21.31
N PHE A 267 7.23 9.35 20.04
CA PHE A 267 8.61 9.17 19.56
C PHE A 267 9.40 10.48 19.44
N GLN A 268 8.92 11.53 20.13
CA GLN A 268 9.67 12.78 20.22
C GLN A 268 11.04 12.54 20.87
N ASN A 269 12.05 13.27 20.42
CA ASN A 269 13.44 13.18 20.89
C ASN A 269 14.07 11.79 20.70
N THR A 270 13.68 11.06 19.67
CA THR A 270 14.36 9.84 19.23
C THR A 270 14.91 10.05 17.82
N THR A 271 16.11 9.55 17.56
CA THR A 271 16.80 9.77 16.29
C THR A 271 16.74 8.56 15.35
N ASN A 272 16.53 7.37 15.90
CA ASN A 272 16.59 6.14 15.15
C ASN A 272 15.53 5.11 15.59
N PRO A 273 15.25 4.08 14.78
CA PRO A 273 14.25 3.05 15.08
C PRO A 273 14.53 2.24 16.34
N PHE A 274 15.79 2.06 16.71
CA PHE A 274 16.16 1.27 17.91
C PHE A 274 15.77 1.97 19.19
N GLU A 275 16.00 3.28 19.29
CA GLU A 275 15.53 4.10 20.41
C GLU A 275 14.00 4.14 20.52
N ARG A 276 13.31 4.20 19.36
CA ARG A 276 11.85 4.16 19.32
C ARG A 276 11.30 2.83 19.80
N GLN A 277 11.93 1.73 19.41
CA GLN A 277 11.56 0.41 19.89
C GLN A 277 11.84 0.25 21.39
N ASN A 278 12.96 0.75 21.93
CA ASN A 278 13.20 0.78 23.38
C ASN A 278 12.07 1.50 24.12
N LYS A 279 11.66 2.68 23.63
CA LYS A 279 10.53 3.42 24.22
C LYS A 279 9.22 2.64 24.11
N LEU A 280 8.96 2.01 22.98
CA LEU A 280 7.74 1.22 22.77
C LEU A 280 7.68 0.02 23.71
N TYR A 281 8.76 -0.74 23.82
CA TYR A 281 8.84 -1.87 24.74
C TYR A 281 8.71 -1.44 26.20
N SER A 282 9.36 -0.33 26.59
CA SER A 282 9.21 0.23 27.93
C SER A 282 7.77 0.60 28.25
N ALA A 283 7.07 1.26 27.30
CA ALA A 283 5.67 1.61 27.47
C ALA A 283 4.76 0.36 27.57
N LEU A 284 4.97 -0.63 26.70
CA LEU A 284 4.17 -1.87 26.67
C LEU A 284 4.33 -2.72 27.93
N LEU A 285 5.45 -2.59 28.62
CA LEU A 285 5.75 -3.31 29.87
C LEU A 285 5.47 -2.45 31.13
N GLY A 286 5.25 -1.14 30.97
CA GLY A 286 5.05 -0.21 32.10
C GLY A 286 6.30 -0.05 32.99
N ARG A 287 7.48 -0.27 32.43
CA ARG A 287 8.78 -0.14 33.09
C ARG A 287 9.89 0.14 32.11
N ASP A 288 10.96 0.77 32.55
CA ASP A 288 12.12 1.03 31.69
C ASP A 288 12.81 -0.28 31.29
N ILE A 289 13.02 -0.43 29.99
CA ILE A 289 13.78 -1.53 29.40
C ILE A 289 14.45 -1.06 28.12
N GLU A 290 15.69 -1.47 27.92
CA GLU A 290 16.43 -1.25 26.69
C GLU A 290 16.71 -2.60 26.04
N ILE A 291 15.93 -2.92 24.98
CA ILE A 291 16.17 -4.13 24.18
C ILE A 291 17.24 -3.90 23.12
N TYR A 292 17.60 -2.67 22.83
CA TYR A 292 18.70 -2.29 21.94
C TYR A 292 19.71 -1.42 22.64
N LYS A 293 20.98 -1.77 22.54
CA LYS A 293 22.11 -1.01 23.09
C LYS A 293 23.02 -0.52 21.97
N PRO A 294 23.53 0.72 22.03
CA PRO A 294 24.50 1.23 21.06
C PRO A 294 25.72 0.31 20.96
N CYS A 295 26.13 0.02 19.73
CA CYS A 295 27.32 -0.75 19.44
C CYS A 295 28.54 0.16 19.31
N VAL A 296 29.72 -0.35 19.63
CA VAL A 296 30.98 0.40 19.44
C VAL A 296 31.38 0.35 17.96
N TYR A 297 31.58 1.50 17.36
CA TYR A 297 32.05 1.62 15.99
C TYR A 297 32.87 2.88 15.77
N HIS A 298 33.65 2.91 14.70
CA HIS A 298 34.34 4.11 14.23
C HIS A 298 34.31 4.19 12.71
N ILE A 299 34.48 5.40 12.19
CA ILE A 299 34.60 5.63 10.75
C ILE A 299 36.06 5.42 10.38
N GLU A 300 36.31 4.47 9.48
CA GLU A 300 37.65 4.17 8.97
C GLU A 300 38.02 5.08 7.79
N SER A 301 37.07 5.32 6.90
CA SER A 301 37.26 6.20 5.75
C SER A 301 35.97 6.91 5.37
N GLN A 302 36.11 8.11 4.87
CA GLN A 302 35.02 8.90 4.30
C GLN A 302 35.54 9.59 3.04
N VAL A 303 34.92 9.31 1.91
CA VAL A 303 35.24 9.93 0.62
C VAL A 303 34.00 10.65 0.13
N VAL A 304 34.17 11.95 -0.16
CA VAL A 304 33.11 12.78 -0.78
C VAL A 304 33.69 13.37 -2.05
N ASP A 305 33.13 13.02 -3.19
CA ASP A 305 33.45 13.60 -4.49
C ASP A 305 32.23 14.37 -4.99
N GLU A 306 32.23 15.68 -4.75
CA GLU A 306 31.15 16.57 -5.14
C GLU A 306 31.00 16.69 -6.66
N ALA A 307 32.09 16.51 -7.42
CA ALA A 307 32.08 16.65 -8.87
C ALA A 307 31.31 15.48 -9.54
N ASN A 308 31.39 14.30 -8.95
CA ASN A 308 30.72 13.09 -9.44
C ASN A 308 29.52 12.66 -8.58
N ASP A 309 29.10 13.51 -7.63
CA ASP A 309 28.03 13.21 -6.65
C ASP A 309 28.22 11.85 -5.94
N MET A 310 29.48 11.50 -5.70
CA MET A 310 29.86 10.25 -5.01
C MET A 310 30.11 10.51 -3.53
N GLN A 311 29.52 9.67 -2.70
CA GLN A 311 29.85 9.59 -1.29
C GLN A 311 30.05 8.12 -0.90
N GLU A 312 31.14 7.84 -0.24
CA GLU A 312 31.46 6.52 0.31
C GLU A 312 31.94 6.69 1.75
N GLU A 313 31.40 5.87 2.64
CA GLU A 313 31.79 5.82 4.04
C GLU A 313 32.03 4.38 4.46
N THR A 314 33.11 4.15 5.16
CA THR A 314 33.45 2.83 5.69
C THR A 314 33.51 2.89 7.21
N TYR A 315 32.77 2.00 7.83
CA TYR A 315 32.68 1.83 9.29
C TYR A 315 33.30 0.52 9.70
N VAL A 316 34.02 0.54 10.81
CA VAL A 316 34.43 -0.70 11.52
C VAL A 316 33.58 -0.81 12.77
N VAL A 317 32.87 -1.93 12.87
CA VAL A 317 31.88 -2.19 13.93
C VAL A 317 32.27 -3.42 14.69
N THR A 318 32.47 -3.30 16.00
CA THR A 318 32.76 -4.44 16.89
C THR A 318 31.42 -4.99 17.44
N ALA A 319 31.00 -6.14 16.92
CA ALA A 319 29.74 -6.76 17.26
C ALA A 319 29.91 -8.02 18.13
N PRO A 320 29.08 -8.24 19.16
CA PRO A 320 29.04 -9.49 19.91
C PRO A 320 28.61 -10.68 19.00
N ASN A 321 29.26 -11.85 19.22
CA ASN A 321 28.96 -13.03 18.41
C ASN A 321 27.72 -13.80 18.87
N ASN A 322 27.24 -13.56 20.08
CA ASN A 322 26.13 -14.28 20.73
C ASN A 322 24.82 -13.54 20.71
N THR A 323 24.68 -12.50 19.89
CA THR A 323 23.42 -11.79 19.68
C THR A 323 23.44 -11.08 18.33
N PHE A 324 22.30 -10.48 17.95
CA PHE A 324 22.18 -9.80 16.66
C PHE A 324 22.56 -8.32 16.77
N THR A 325 23.36 -7.87 15.82
CA THR A 325 23.74 -6.47 15.67
C THR A 325 23.17 -5.94 14.36
N TYR A 326 22.51 -4.80 14.45
CA TYR A 326 21.84 -4.14 13.33
C TYR A 326 22.49 -2.80 13.03
N GLY A 327 22.56 -2.47 11.75
CA GLY A 327 22.86 -1.13 11.28
C GLY A 327 21.58 -0.45 10.77
N TYR A 328 21.50 0.85 10.95
CA TYR A 328 20.47 1.70 10.38
C TYR A 328 21.13 2.85 9.64
N VAL A 329 20.85 2.95 8.35
CA VAL A 329 21.34 4.01 7.48
C VAL A 329 20.21 4.89 7.01
N VAL A 330 20.46 6.20 7.02
CA VAL A 330 19.61 7.23 6.41
C VAL A 330 20.44 7.98 5.39
N THR A 331 19.93 8.08 4.18
CA THR A 331 20.48 8.99 3.17
C THR A 331 19.51 10.13 2.96
N HIS A 332 20.01 11.36 3.06
CA HIS A 332 19.24 12.58 2.77
C HIS A 332 19.23 12.91 1.27
N SER A 333 19.49 11.92 0.45
CA SER A 333 19.49 12.03 -1.01
C SER A 333 18.49 11.07 -1.62
N ALA A 334 18.00 11.42 -2.81
CA ALA A 334 17.14 10.53 -3.60
C ALA A 334 17.89 9.31 -4.15
N VAL A 335 19.22 9.24 -4.01
CA VAL A 335 20.03 8.15 -4.52
C VAL A 335 20.12 7.02 -3.49
N PRO A 336 19.82 5.76 -3.87
CA PRO A 336 19.95 4.61 -2.99
C PRO A 336 21.38 4.42 -2.50
N CYS A 337 21.52 3.85 -1.31
CA CYS A 337 22.80 3.48 -0.74
C CYS A 337 23.03 1.98 -0.90
N LEU A 338 24.14 1.60 -1.54
CA LEU A 338 24.66 0.24 -1.53
C LEU A 338 25.36 -0.01 -0.19
N ILE A 339 25.00 -1.11 0.46
CA ILE A 339 25.58 -1.51 1.74
C ILE A 339 26.36 -2.80 1.52
N THR A 340 27.66 -2.76 1.73
CA THR A 340 28.53 -3.94 1.68
C THR A 340 29.04 -4.25 3.07
N ILE A 341 28.81 -5.48 3.54
CA ILE A 341 29.20 -5.95 4.86
C ILE A 341 30.28 -7.02 4.69
N ASN A 342 31.45 -6.80 5.25
CA ASN A 342 32.54 -7.74 5.27
C ASN A 342 32.82 -8.15 6.72
N ALA A 343 32.73 -9.43 6.99
CA ALA A 343 33.16 -9.99 8.29
C ALA A 343 34.69 -10.21 8.32
N ALA A 344 35.28 -10.06 9.46
CA ALA A 344 36.72 -10.28 9.64
C ALA A 344 37.18 -11.69 9.25
N ASN A 345 36.32 -12.68 9.26
CA ASN A 345 36.56 -14.06 8.84
C ASN A 345 36.45 -14.30 7.31
N GLY A 346 36.33 -13.24 6.51
CA GLY A 346 36.35 -13.29 5.05
C GLY A 346 34.98 -13.50 4.37
N GLY A 347 33.89 -13.54 5.12
CA GLY A 347 32.53 -13.50 4.54
C GLY A 347 32.20 -12.09 4.06
N SER A 348 31.69 -11.94 2.84
CA SER A 348 31.16 -10.67 2.32
C SER A 348 29.70 -10.85 1.90
N THR A 349 28.84 -9.93 2.33
CA THR A 349 27.45 -9.86 1.88
C THR A 349 27.13 -8.43 1.46
N SER A 350 26.41 -8.28 0.37
CA SER A 350 25.85 -6.99 -0.04
C SER A 350 24.33 -7.01 0.09
N THR A 351 23.76 -5.95 0.62
CA THR A 351 22.32 -5.78 0.58
C THR A 351 21.95 -5.12 -0.75
N PRO A 352 20.84 -5.53 -1.40
CA PRO A 352 20.34 -4.76 -2.52
C PRO A 352 20.05 -3.33 -2.03
N PRO A 353 20.20 -2.32 -2.89
CA PRO A 353 19.82 -0.96 -2.56
C PRO A 353 18.36 -0.96 -2.10
N ALA A 354 18.04 -0.16 -1.08
CA ALA A 354 16.66 0.03 -0.68
C ALA A 354 15.85 0.47 -1.89
N ALA A 355 14.65 -0.10 -2.08
CA ALA A 355 13.82 0.24 -3.21
C ALA A 355 13.55 1.75 -3.20
N PHE A 356 13.91 2.37 -4.31
CA PHE A 356 13.89 3.80 -4.50
C PHE A 356 12.50 4.26 -4.99
N GLN A 357 12.01 5.38 -4.48
CA GLN A 357 10.92 6.15 -5.11
C GLN A 357 11.32 7.61 -5.29
N GLU A 358 11.02 8.14 -6.47
CA GLU A 358 11.43 9.48 -6.94
C GLU A 358 11.01 10.66 -6.04
N ASN A 359 10.07 10.47 -5.12
CA ASN A 359 9.50 11.54 -4.31
C ASN A 359 9.85 11.48 -2.81
N GLU A 360 10.75 10.61 -2.39
CA GLU A 360 11.12 10.52 -0.98
C GLU A 360 12.35 11.36 -0.64
N ARG A 361 12.22 12.13 0.44
CA ARG A 361 13.29 12.98 0.95
C ARG A 361 14.39 12.20 1.67
N PHE A 362 14.12 10.93 2.02
CA PHE A 362 15.05 10.05 2.73
C PHE A 362 14.96 8.65 2.19
N ASN A 363 16.11 8.02 2.09
CA ASN A 363 16.22 6.60 1.90
C ASN A 363 16.75 6.01 3.21
N GLN A 364 15.97 5.13 3.85
CA GLN A 364 16.35 4.50 5.11
C GLN A 364 16.33 2.99 4.97
N ASN A 365 17.31 2.33 5.60
CA ASN A 365 17.41 0.89 5.59
C ASN A 365 17.95 0.36 6.91
N ILE A 366 17.40 -0.76 7.37
CA ILE A 366 17.93 -1.56 8.46
C ILE A 366 18.54 -2.84 7.88
N PHE A 367 19.66 -3.26 8.40
CA PHE A 367 20.33 -4.50 8.02
C PHE A 367 20.95 -5.17 9.24
N CYS A 368 21.08 -6.50 9.20
CA CYS A 368 21.71 -7.27 10.26
C CYS A 368 23.14 -7.62 9.86
N LEU A 369 24.11 -7.33 10.73
CA LEU A 369 25.53 -7.64 10.49
C LEU A 369 25.82 -9.13 10.61
N ASN A 370 25.19 -9.81 11.55
CA ASN A 370 25.47 -11.18 11.93
C ASN A 370 24.19 -12.04 12.02
N PRO A 371 23.42 -12.21 10.92
CA PRO A 371 22.15 -12.92 10.94
C PRO A 371 22.26 -14.40 11.34
N SER A 372 23.46 -14.96 11.31
CA SER A 372 23.75 -16.35 11.70
C SER A 372 24.19 -16.47 13.16
N ALA A 373 24.17 -15.40 13.94
CA ALA A 373 24.47 -15.48 15.36
C ALA A 373 23.51 -16.46 16.06
N THR A 374 24.03 -17.16 17.04
CA THR A 374 23.25 -18.05 17.92
C THR A 374 23.19 -17.39 19.29
N PRO A 375 22.07 -16.67 19.60
CA PRO A 375 21.95 -16.02 20.89
C PRO A 375 21.94 -17.05 22.01
N GLU A 376 22.73 -16.77 23.04
CA GLU A 376 22.77 -17.54 24.28
C GLU A 376 22.29 -16.65 25.43
N PRO A 377 21.52 -17.19 26.39
CA PRO A 377 21.17 -16.45 27.61
C PRO A 377 22.45 -15.98 28.31
N THR A 378 22.42 -14.77 28.84
CA THR A 378 23.56 -14.23 29.60
C THR A 378 23.73 -15.08 30.88
N VAL A 379 24.82 -15.83 30.94
CA VAL A 379 25.13 -16.61 32.13
C VAL A 379 25.42 -15.67 33.30
N THR A 380 24.92 -16.01 34.47
CA THR A 380 25.02 -15.19 35.69
C THR A 380 26.43 -14.65 35.94
N PRO A 381 26.59 -13.46 36.52
CA PRO A 381 27.86 -12.73 36.66
C PRO A 381 29.04 -13.47 37.31
N SER A 382 28.79 -14.59 37.96
CA SER A 382 29.84 -15.39 38.65
C SER A 382 30.71 -16.21 37.70
N GLU A 383 30.30 -16.44 36.46
CA GLU A 383 31.10 -17.19 35.46
C GLU A 383 31.89 -16.30 34.49
N TYR A 384 31.66 -14.99 34.54
CA TYR A 384 32.26 -14.02 33.62
C TYR A 384 33.75 -13.74 33.86
N LEU A 385 34.34 -14.27 34.89
CA LEU A 385 35.73 -13.92 35.29
C LEU A 385 36.83 -14.74 34.61
N LEU A 386 36.54 -15.69 33.75
CA LEU A 386 37.55 -16.59 33.22
C LEU A 386 37.72 -16.71 31.70
N ASP A 387 36.86 -16.11 30.87
CA ASP A 387 37.08 -16.16 29.42
C ASP A 387 36.61 -14.91 28.70
N THR A 388 37.47 -13.90 28.66
CA THR A 388 37.24 -12.66 27.88
C THR A 388 37.81 -12.76 26.46
N SER A 389 38.32 -13.90 26.02
CA SER A 389 38.85 -14.08 24.68
C SER A 389 37.74 -14.45 23.69
N ALA A 390 37.48 -13.52 22.79
CA ALA A 390 36.81 -13.72 21.50
C ALA A 390 35.27 -13.89 21.49
N LYS A 391 34.53 -13.08 22.21
CA LYS A 391 33.07 -13.01 22.04
C LYS A 391 32.59 -11.87 21.10
N THR A 392 33.51 -11.19 20.43
CA THR A 392 33.21 -10.13 19.45
C THR A 392 33.90 -10.40 18.13
N SER A 393 33.29 -9.94 17.05
CA SER A 393 33.87 -9.90 15.71
C SER A 393 33.81 -8.50 15.16
N ASP A 394 34.80 -8.09 14.40
CA ASP A 394 34.81 -6.84 13.68
C ASP A 394 34.15 -7.04 12.30
N TYR A 395 33.31 -6.11 11.94
CA TYR A 395 32.65 -6.02 10.63
C TYR A 395 33.05 -4.71 9.98
N THR A 396 33.45 -4.76 8.72
CA THR A 396 33.61 -3.56 7.90
C THR A 396 32.31 -3.34 7.12
N VAL A 397 31.69 -2.20 7.31
CA VAL A 397 30.46 -1.80 6.62
C VAL A 397 30.78 -0.63 5.71
N ALA A 398 30.76 -0.87 4.40
CA ALA A 398 30.93 0.17 3.40
C ALA A 398 29.56 0.61 2.88
N LEU A 399 29.31 1.89 2.95
CA LEU A 399 28.14 2.58 2.41
C LEU A 399 28.58 3.36 1.20
N GLN A 400 27.97 3.11 0.05
CA GLN A 400 28.26 3.80 -1.19
C GLN A 400 26.96 4.25 -1.85
N LYS A 401 26.87 5.50 -2.31
CA LYS A 401 25.78 5.91 -3.20
C LYS A 401 25.80 5.08 -4.47
N ASP A 402 24.64 4.60 -4.92
CA ASP A 402 24.57 3.82 -6.15
C ASP A 402 24.76 4.73 -7.38
N PRO A 403 25.89 4.59 -8.09
CA PRO A 403 26.21 5.46 -9.22
C PRO A 403 25.26 5.25 -10.42
N THR A 404 24.57 4.12 -10.49
CA THR A 404 23.66 3.82 -11.62
C THR A 404 22.38 4.64 -11.57
N TYR A 405 22.02 5.19 -10.42
CA TYR A 405 20.86 6.05 -10.24
C TYR A 405 21.15 7.55 -10.44
N ALA A 406 22.42 7.96 -10.39
CA ALA A 406 22.80 9.37 -10.52
C ALA A 406 22.40 9.98 -11.88
N GLU A 407 22.34 9.19 -12.94
CA GLU A 407 21.97 9.67 -14.28
C GLU A 407 20.46 9.92 -14.45
N ALA A 408 19.59 9.22 -13.74
CA ALA A 408 18.13 9.32 -13.92
C ALA A 408 17.50 10.53 -13.20
N SER A 409 18.16 11.06 -12.17
CA SER A 409 17.59 12.09 -11.28
C SER A 409 18.22 13.50 -11.44
N HIS A 410 18.94 13.74 -12.51
CA HIS A 410 19.77 14.95 -12.70
C HIS A 410 19.03 16.30 -12.61
N ASN A 411 17.72 16.35 -12.72
CA ASN A 411 16.96 17.60 -12.81
C ASN A 411 16.38 18.14 -11.49
N GLU A 412 16.23 17.34 -10.44
CA GLU A 412 15.64 17.79 -9.16
C GLU A 412 16.65 17.97 -8.02
N LEU A 413 17.83 17.42 -8.15
CA LEU A 413 18.82 17.32 -7.08
C LEU A 413 19.61 18.61 -6.82
N ILE A 414 19.52 19.62 -7.67
CA ILE A 414 20.40 20.80 -7.67
C ILE A 414 20.11 21.82 -6.55
N GLN A 415 19.01 21.70 -5.80
CA GLN A 415 18.56 22.79 -4.92
C GLN A 415 18.71 22.57 -3.40
N ASN A 416 19.25 21.44 -2.91
CA ASN A 416 19.34 21.21 -1.47
C ASN A 416 20.79 21.01 -1.00
N PRO A 417 21.35 21.90 -0.15
CA PRO A 417 22.74 21.82 0.34
C PRO A 417 23.00 20.63 1.28
N ASN A 418 21.96 19.96 1.81
CA ASN A 418 22.12 18.78 2.68
C ASN A 418 22.11 17.44 1.92
N LYS A 419 22.35 17.48 0.61
CA LYS A 419 22.20 16.32 -0.30
C LYS A 419 23.18 15.17 -0.09
N HIS A 420 24.23 15.37 0.64
CA HIS A 420 25.40 14.48 0.62
C HIS A 420 25.66 13.76 1.95
N THR A 421 24.77 13.87 2.94
CA THR A 421 25.00 13.23 4.22
C THR A 421 24.31 11.88 4.30
N MET A 422 25.09 10.84 4.53
CA MET A 422 24.64 9.55 5.02
C MET A 422 24.84 9.52 6.53
N GLU A 423 23.85 9.00 7.26
CA GLU A 423 23.95 8.77 8.69
C GLU A 423 23.79 7.28 8.94
N CYS A 424 24.73 6.68 9.65
CA CYS A 424 24.65 5.28 10.03
C CYS A 424 24.90 5.11 11.53
N VAL A 425 24.04 4.32 12.17
CA VAL A 425 24.17 3.95 13.56
C VAL A 425 24.04 2.44 13.72
N PHE A 426 24.70 1.89 14.74
CA PHE A 426 24.72 0.47 14.99
C PHE A 426 24.26 0.16 16.41
N TYR A 427 23.37 -0.82 16.52
CA TYR A 427 22.79 -1.26 17.78
C TYR A 427 22.79 -2.78 17.88
N THR A 428 23.04 -3.26 19.07
CA THR A 428 23.02 -4.68 19.42
C THR A 428 21.74 -5.00 20.16
N LEU A 429 21.05 -6.08 19.79
CA LEU A 429 19.88 -6.59 20.52
C LEU A 429 20.33 -7.23 21.83
N ASP A 430 19.86 -6.70 22.96
CA ASP A 430 20.02 -7.36 24.25
C ASP A 430 19.05 -8.55 24.31
N TRP A 431 19.64 -9.74 24.17
CA TRP A 431 18.86 -10.95 24.01
C TRP A 431 17.99 -11.28 25.22
N ASP A 432 18.54 -11.11 26.44
CA ASP A 432 17.81 -11.40 27.67
C ASP A 432 16.68 -10.39 27.89
N ALA A 433 16.95 -9.11 27.67
CA ALA A 433 15.93 -8.07 27.75
C ALA A 433 14.81 -8.32 26.73
N PHE A 434 15.17 -8.63 25.48
CA PHE A 434 14.20 -8.90 24.42
C PHE A 434 13.34 -10.14 24.73
N THR A 435 13.97 -11.27 25.05
CA THR A 435 13.23 -12.52 25.31
C THR A 435 12.38 -12.43 26.57
N SER A 436 12.87 -11.76 27.62
CA SER A 436 12.07 -11.48 28.82
C SER A 436 10.84 -10.64 28.50
N ALA A 437 11.00 -9.57 27.70
CA ALA A 437 9.91 -8.70 27.27
C ALA A 437 8.85 -9.47 26.47
N ILE A 438 9.29 -10.26 25.49
CA ILE A 438 8.38 -11.04 24.65
C ILE A 438 7.65 -12.11 25.47
N ASN A 439 8.33 -12.78 26.39
CA ASN A 439 7.68 -13.79 27.24
C ASN A 439 6.59 -13.18 28.11
N GLU A 440 6.83 -11.99 28.69
CA GLU A 440 5.83 -11.26 29.49
C GLU A 440 4.61 -10.86 28.63
N LEU A 441 4.84 -10.34 27.43
CA LEU A 441 3.75 -9.95 26.50
C LEU A 441 2.98 -11.15 25.91
N LYS A 442 3.58 -12.35 25.92
CA LYS A 442 2.93 -13.59 25.48
C LYS A 442 1.99 -14.22 26.51
N GLU A 443 1.97 -13.76 27.76
CA GLU A 443 1.19 -14.39 28.83
C GLU A 443 -0.31 -14.38 28.57
N GLN A 444 -0.83 -13.34 27.92
CA GLN A 444 -2.26 -13.15 27.69
C GLN A 444 -2.58 -12.78 26.25
N PRO A 445 -2.46 -13.73 25.34
CA PRO A 445 -2.76 -13.50 23.93
C PRO A 445 -4.27 -13.50 23.67
N VAL A 446 -4.71 -12.78 22.67
CA VAL A 446 -5.99 -13.02 22.02
C VAL A 446 -5.85 -14.26 21.13
N THR A 447 -6.79 -15.19 21.27
CA THR A 447 -6.98 -16.27 20.29
C THR A 447 -8.01 -15.81 19.28
N PHE A 448 -7.60 -15.69 18.03
CA PHE A 448 -8.50 -15.26 16.95
C PHE A 448 -9.14 -16.47 16.28
N ASP A 449 -10.47 -16.51 16.27
CA ASP A 449 -11.27 -17.54 15.61
C ASP A 449 -11.48 -17.19 14.13
N SER A 450 -11.56 -15.89 13.83
CA SER A 450 -11.70 -15.35 12.46
C SER A 450 -11.00 -14.00 12.34
N CYS A 451 -10.29 -13.82 11.23
CA CYS A 451 -9.76 -12.52 10.83
C CYS A 451 -9.92 -12.42 9.31
N LYS A 452 -11.02 -11.81 8.89
CA LYS A 452 -11.40 -11.62 7.48
C LYS A 452 -11.62 -10.14 7.21
N ASP A 453 -11.75 -9.79 5.94
CA ASP A 453 -12.02 -8.42 5.52
C ASP A 453 -13.25 -7.85 6.24
N GLY A 454 -13.01 -6.85 7.07
CA GLY A 454 -14.05 -6.16 7.82
C GLY A 454 -14.68 -6.94 8.97
N TYR A 455 -14.20 -8.13 9.32
CA TYR A 455 -14.69 -8.92 10.43
C TYR A 455 -13.57 -9.62 11.19
N ILE A 456 -13.49 -9.40 12.49
CA ILE A 456 -12.54 -10.06 13.38
C ILE A 456 -13.31 -10.61 14.58
N GLU A 457 -13.02 -11.86 14.95
CA GLU A 457 -13.59 -12.53 16.10
C GLU A 457 -12.49 -13.26 16.86
N GLY A 458 -12.56 -13.22 18.19
CA GLY A 458 -11.58 -13.90 19.02
C GLY A 458 -11.96 -13.88 20.49
N THR A 459 -11.12 -14.49 21.29
CA THR A 459 -11.29 -14.58 22.75
C THR A 459 -10.00 -14.22 23.46
N ILE A 460 -10.14 -13.64 24.66
CA ILE A 460 -9.04 -13.37 25.59
C ILE A 460 -9.47 -13.77 26.99
N ASN A 461 -8.55 -14.36 27.74
CA ASN A 461 -8.73 -14.57 29.17
C ASN A 461 -7.78 -13.66 29.92
N ALA A 462 -8.31 -12.54 30.44
CA ALA A 462 -7.54 -11.55 31.18
C ALA A 462 -7.46 -11.96 32.66
N ASP A 463 -6.25 -12.08 33.20
CA ASP A 463 -6.05 -12.04 34.64
C ASP A 463 -6.29 -10.61 35.14
N ALA A 464 -6.45 -10.46 36.44
CA ALA A 464 -6.84 -9.18 37.05
C ALA A 464 -6.18 -7.96 36.37
N SER A 465 -6.99 -7.01 35.92
CA SER A 465 -6.59 -5.66 35.54
C SER A 465 -5.60 -5.56 34.35
N LYS A 466 -6.00 -6.01 33.19
CA LYS A 466 -5.27 -5.76 31.93
C LYS A 466 -6.11 -4.93 30.98
N ASP A 467 -5.46 -4.23 30.08
CA ASP A 467 -6.08 -3.64 28.90
C ASP A 467 -5.63 -4.41 27.65
N LEU A 468 -6.51 -4.54 26.67
CA LEU A 468 -6.21 -5.25 25.43
C LEU A 468 -5.57 -4.31 24.42
N LEU A 469 -4.33 -4.57 24.06
CA LEU A 469 -3.67 -3.91 22.93
C LEU A 469 -3.82 -4.75 21.66
N LEU A 470 -4.26 -4.12 20.57
CA LEU A 470 -4.33 -4.70 19.25
C LEU A 470 -3.28 -4.07 18.35
N SER A 471 -2.47 -4.89 17.68
CA SER A 471 -1.57 -4.44 16.61
C SER A 471 -2.34 -4.18 15.29
N ILE A 472 -3.56 -3.69 15.43
CA ILE A 472 -4.49 -3.30 14.36
C ILE A 472 -4.69 -1.80 14.46
N PRO A 473 -4.56 -1.05 13.34
CA PRO A 473 -4.76 0.39 13.35
C PRO A 473 -6.16 0.79 13.83
N TYR A 474 -6.20 1.83 14.65
CA TYR A 474 -7.46 2.46 15.04
C TYR A 474 -8.10 3.15 13.84
N ASP A 475 -9.38 2.89 13.63
CA ASP A 475 -10.20 3.57 12.65
C ASP A 475 -11.63 3.76 13.18
N LYS A 476 -12.25 4.88 12.83
CA LYS A 476 -13.63 5.20 13.22
C LYS A 476 -14.69 4.28 12.58
N GLY A 477 -14.30 3.54 11.55
CA GLY A 477 -15.14 2.55 10.89
C GLY A 477 -15.29 1.25 11.68
N TRP A 478 -14.42 1.00 12.67
CA TRP A 478 -14.54 -0.16 13.54
C TRP A 478 -15.64 0.00 14.57
N THR A 479 -16.57 -0.94 14.61
CA THR A 479 -17.47 -1.18 15.74
C THR A 479 -16.91 -2.36 16.50
N ILE A 480 -16.53 -2.15 17.75
CA ILE A 480 -15.90 -3.16 18.61
C ILE A 480 -16.89 -3.58 19.68
N LEU A 481 -17.13 -4.86 19.79
CA LEU A 481 -17.99 -5.48 20.79
C LEU A 481 -17.10 -6.35 21.70
N LEU A 482 -17.28 -6.17 23.00
CA LEU A 482 -16.72 -7.03 24.04
C LEU A 482 -17.89 -7.68 24.78
N ASP A 483 -17.99 -9.00 24.75
CA ASP A 483 -19.12 -9.75 25.32
C ASP A 483 -20.49 -9.29 24.79
N GLY A 484 -20.54 -8.95 23.49
CA GLY A 484 -21.72 -8.42 22.82
C GLY A 484 -22.07 -6.96 23.14
N ALA A 485 -21.31 -6.28 24.02
CA ALA A 485 -21.50 -4.87 24.34
C ALA A 485 -20.50 -3.98 23.59
N THR A 486 -20.97 -2.90 23.01
CA THR A 486 -20.10 -1.94 22.30
C THR A 486 -19.14 -1.27 23.30
N VAL A 487 -17.85 -1.30 22.98
CA VAL A 487 -16.79 -0.62 23.73
C VAL A 487 -16.16 0.48 22.90
N GLN A 488 -15.62 1.50 23.58
CA GLN A 488 -14.92 2.60 22.93
C GLN A 488 -13.42 2.35 23.00
N PRO A 489 -12.76 2.11 21.86
CA PRO A 489 -11.31 1.95 21.81
C PRO A 489 -10.61 3.31 21.92
N SER A 490 -9.36 3.28 22.37
CA SER A 490 -8.46 4.43 22.40
C SER A 490 -7.38 4.30 21.32
N PRO A 491 -7.09 5.38 20.57
CA PRO A 491 -5.97 5.40 19.64
C PRO A 491 -4.64 5.45 20.37
N VAL A 492 -3.67 4.66 19.93
CA VAL A 492 -2.28 4.67 20.39
C VAL A 492 -1.39 5.09 19.24
N LEU A 493 -0.38 5.93 19.51
CA LEU A 493 0.54 6.47 18.48
C LEU A 493 -0.23 7.07 17.28
N ASP A 494 -1.06 8.07 17.59
CA ASP A 494 -1.93 8.74 16.61
C ASP A 494 -2.92 7.80 15.89
N GLY A 495 -3.17 6.60 16.42
CA GLY A 495 -4.06 5.60 15.87
C GLY A 495 -3.37 4.53 15.04
N ALA A 496 -2.06 4.38 15.15
CA ALA A 496 -1.34 3.24 14.56
C ALA A 496 -1.71 1.90 15.22
N LEU A 497 -2.09 1.94 16.50
CA LEU A 497 -2.53 0.79 17.29
C LEU A 497 -3.86 1.11 17.99
N THR A 498 -4.54 0.07 18.47
CA THR A 498 -5.83 0.18 19.15
C THR A 498 -5.73 -0.39 20.57
N LEU A 499 -6.19 0.36 21.58
CA LEU A 499 -6.28 -0.08 22.97
C LEU A 499 -7.73 -0.16 23.42
N ILE A 500 -8.10 -1.25 24.07
CA ILE A 500 -9.46 -1.54 24.54
C ILE A 500 -9.39 -1.85 26.04
N PRO A 501 -10.13 -1.14 26.89
CA PRO A 501 -10.20 -1.49 28.31
C PRO A 501 -10.98 -2.80 28.49
N ILE A 502 -10.39 -3.74 29.24
CA ILE A 502 -11.04 -5.00 29.59
C ILE A 502 -11.04 -5.23 31.10
N LYS A 503 -11.97 -6.04 31.59
CA LYS A 503 -12.01 -6.45 32.98
C LYS A 503 -11.30 -7.81 33.15
N GLU A 504 -11.18 -8.26 34.41
CA GLU A 504 -10.77 -9.63 34.71
C GLU A 504 -11.79 -10.64 34.20
N GLY A 505 -11.33 -11.73 33.59
CA GLY A 505 -12.15 -12.83 33.14
C GLY A 505 -11.96 -13.18 31.66
N ALA A 506 -12.77 -14.13 31.22
CA ALA A 506 -12.84 -14.52 29.82
C ALA A 506 -13.78 -13.58 29.06
N HIS A 507 -13.31 -13.06 27.94
CA HIS A 507 -14.04 -12.13 27.10
C HIS A 507 -14.07 -12.59 25.66
N SER A 508 -15.22 -12.37 24.98
CA SER A 508 -15.35 -12.46 23.53
C SER A 508 -15.15 -11.09 22.88
N LEU A 509 -14.33 -11.05 21.85
CA LEU A 509 -14.05 -9.86 21.05
C LEU A 509 -14.66 -10.03 19.66
N GLU A 510 -15.50 -9.09 19.23
CA GLU A 510 -15.96 -8.99 17.86
C GLU A 510 -15.68 -7.59 17.32
N MET A 511 -15.21 -7.51 16.08
CA MET A 511 -14.96 -6.23 15.42
C MET A 511 -15.56 -6.24 14.00
N HIS A 512 -16.36 -5.22 13.70
CA HIS A 512 -16.99 -5.03 12.40
C HIS A 512 -16.56 -3.71 11.79
N TYR A 513 -16.05 -3.74 10.57
CA TYR A 513 -15.60 -2.54 9.86
C TYR A 513 -16.59 -2.10 8.80
N ILE A 514 -16.99 -0.85 8.88
CA ILE A 514 -17.72 -0.16 7.81
C ILE A 514 -16.99 1.15 7.53
N SER A 515 -16.53 1.32 6.30
CA SER A 515 -15.79 2.52 5.91
C SER A 515 -16.57 3.80 6.24
N PRO A 516 -15.94 4.78 6.91
CA PRO A 516 -16.57 6.05 7.21
C PRO A 516 -17.11 6.72 5.92
N GLY A 517 -18.36 7.15 5.95
CA GLY A 517 -19.03 7.76 4.77
C GLY A 517 -19.74 6.76 3.84
N PHE A 518 -19.55 5.45 3.97
CA PHE A 518 -20.24 4.46 3.13
C PHE A 518 -21.77 4.52 3.28
N ILE A 519 -22.28 4.48 4.51
CA ILE A 519 -23.73 4.54 4.77
C ILE A 519 -24.35 5.87 4.28
N PRO A 520 -23.80 7.06 4.63
CA PRO A 520 -24.29 8.33 4.08
C PRO A 520 -24.23 8.37 2.54
N GLY A 521 -23.15 7.85 1.94
CA GLY A 521 -23.00 7.77 0.48
C GLY A 521 -24.11 6.92 -0.17
N CYS A 522 -24.39 5.76 0.38
CA CYS A 522 -25.50 4.90 -0.05
C CYS A 522 -26.87 5.60 0.08
N ALA A 523 -27.10 6.31 1.20
CA ALA A 523 -28.34 7.05 1.42
C ALA A 523 -28.53 8.18 0.40
N ILE A 524 -27.47 8.97 0.13
CA ILE A 524 -27.50 10.03 -0.89
C ILE A 524 -27.75 9.44 -2.28
N SER A 525 -27.05 8.37 -2.64
CA SER A 525 -27.22 7.69 -3.92
C SER A 525 -28.63 7.14 -4.08
N GLY A 526 -29.17 6.48 -3.05
CA GLY A 526 -30.53 5.98 -3.04
C GLY A 526 -31.58 7.10 -3.20
N LEU A 527 -31.42 8.20 -2.46
CA LEU A 527 -32.29 9.38 -2.58
C LEU A 527 -32.24 9.97 -3.99
N THR A 528 -31.05 10.05 -4.58
CA THR A 528 -30.89 10.55 -5.95
C THR A 528 -31.64 9.69 -6.95
N VAL A 529 -31.58 8.37 -6.84
CA VAL A 529 -32.32 7.43 -7.69
C VAL A 529 -33.84 7.65 -7.53
N VAL A 530 -34.34 7.79 -6.30
CA VAL A 530 -35.76 8.05 -6.03
C VAL A 530 -36.22 9.37 -6.67
N VAL A 531 -35.42 10.44 -6.53
CA VAL A 531 -35.73 11.75 -7.14
C VAL A 531 -35.75 11.64 -8.66
N LEU A 532 -34.81 10.94 -9.27
CA LEU A 532 -34.78 10.74 -10.73
C LEU A 532 -36.01 9.96 -11.22
N ILE A 533 -36.41 8.90 -10.52
CA ILE A 533 -37.63 8.15 -10.83
C ILE A 533 -38.85 9.05 -10.70
N PHE A 534 -38.95 9.82 -9.62
CA PHE A 534 -40.05 10.76 -9.40
C PHE A 534 -40.14 11.79 -10.54
N CYS A 535 -39.01 12.41 -10.92
CA CYS A 535 -38.97 13.36 -12.04
C CYS A 535 -39.39 12.70 -13.36
N ALA A 536 -38.94 11.48 -13.63
CA ALA A 536 -39.31 10.74 -14.84
C ALA A 536 -40.81 10.40 -14.89
N VAL A 537 -41.40 9.98 -13.76
CA VAL A 537 -42.84 9.70 -13.64
C VAL A 537 -43.65 11.00 -13.73
N TRP A 538 -43.20 12.08 -13.08
CA TRP A 538 -43.81 13.39 -13.15
C TRP A 538 -43.87 13.93 -14.58
N ASP A 539 -42.75 13.87 -15.30
CA ASP A 539 -42.66 14.29 -16.71
C ASP A 539 -43.61 13.48 -17.62
N ARG A 540 -43.69 12.15 -17.41
CA ARG A 540 -44.65 11.30 -18.14
C ARG A 540 -46.10 11.68 -17.88
N ARG A 541 -46.48 11.95 -16.61
CA ARG A 541 -47.87 12.32 -16.26
C ARG A 541 -48.29 13.68 -16.85
N HIS A 542 -47.38 14.65 -16.90
CA HIS A 542 -47.67 15.98 -17.45
C HIS A 542 -47.67 16.01 -18.98
N LYS A 543 -46.95 15.10 -19.65
CA LYS A 543 -47.03 14.93 -21.10
C LYS A 543 -48.35 14.30 -21.59
N HIS A 544 -49.08 13.59 -20.74
CA HIS A 544 -50.36 13.00 -21.08
C HIS A 544 -51.55 13.92 -20.75
N SER A 545 -51.36 15.04 -20.05
CA SER A 545 -52.40 16.01 -19.67
C SER A 545 -52.39 17.29 -20.51
N SER A 546 -51.51 17.41 -21.49
CA SER A 546 -51.43 18.45 -22.53
C SER A 546 -51.63 17.83 -23.91
#